data_6ba0502ad42633a2898fa161bb8d8597
#
_entry.id   6ba0502ad42633a2898fa161bb8d8597
#
_cell.length_a   1.000
_cell.length_b   1.000
_cell.length_c   1.000
_cell.angle_alpha   90.00
_cell.angle_beta   90.00
_cell.angle_gamma   90.00
#
_symmetry.space_group_name_H-M   'P 1'
#
loop_
_entity.id
_entity.type
_entity.pdbx_description
1 polymer ?
#
loop_
_entity_poly.entity_id
_entity_poly.type
_entity_poly.pdbx_seq_one_letter_code
_entity_poly.pdbx_strand_id
1 'polypeptide(L)'
;MPTVRVRQAYLLSVFTGAVIAGDGIGQGAYAHGIAGNRYFPGTLTFDDPAVADEWPTEVSSFKHPAGDGTDVTDKEVTSAFSRLLTPTLLVGIDTGWTERSRGGFPSQAGPDVTNLNLKTLVYENDPHETLISASFTWGIAHSGSRAIGADQAATLQPGLFFGRGFGDFPDSFSWLRPFAIAGAVTPEFATSHTSTVSAATPGEQSAPVLTTRTPNIFHWGLALEFSTLYLTDRFTGGQPKEEPLHQFVPLVEFPFDTPFGAGSNGRTVATMNPGLSYVADTWQLAAEAIVPLNRETGRGVGIRAQVLFFLDDLVPALFGQPLLSH
;
A
#
# COMPACT_ATOMS: atom_id res chain seq x y z
N MET A 1 40.45 25.33 12.43
CA MET A 1 39.50 24.27 12.11
C MET A 1 38.38 24.89 11.31
N PRO A 2 38.24 24.66 10.00
CA PRO A 2 37.18 25.25 9.21
C PRO A 2 35.94 24.35 9.25
N THR A 3 34.83 24.95 9.63
CA THR A 3 33.48 24.35 9.61
C THR A 3 32.99 24.25 8.17
N VAL A 4 32.82 23.02 7.69
CA VAL A 4 32.16 22.73 6.41
C VAL A 4 30.66 22.77 6.63
N ARG A 5 29.98 23.80 6.09
CA ARG A 5 28.53 23.85 5.97
C ARG A 5 28.10 22.98 4.79
N VAL A 6 27.48 21.85 5.07
CA VAL A 6 26.77 21.06 4.06
C VAL A 6 25.46 21.79 3.75
N ARG A 7 25.32 22.32 2.54
CA ARG A 7 24.05 22.84 2.00
C ARG A 7 23.20 21.64 1.59
N GLN A 8 22.10 21.43 2.28
CA GLN A 8 21.01 20.57 1.81
C GLN A 8 20.39 21.23 0.57
N ALA A 9 20.57 20.61 -0.57
CA ALA A 9 19.88 20.97 -1.80
C ALA A 9 18.55 20.19 -1.83
N TYR A 10 17.45 20.88 -1.55
CA TYR A 10 16.11 20.38 -1.83
C TYR A 10 15.89 20.46 -3.35
N LEU A 11 15.90 19.31 -4.02
CA LEU A 11 15.43 19.21 -5.41
C LEU A 11 13.89 19.08 -5.36
N LEU A 12 13.24 20.25 -5.33
CA LEU A 12 11.81 20.34 -5.61
C LEU A 12 11.66 20.46 -7.13
N SER A 13 11.54 19.34 -7.83
CA SER A 13 11.17 19.34 -9.24
C SER A 13 9.65 19.49 -9.35
N VAL A 14 9.21 20.72 -9.57
CA VAL A 14 7.84 21.05 -9.95
C VAL A 14 7.63 20.55 -11.38
N PHE A 15 6.91 19.46 -11.55
CA PHE A 15 6.38 19.05 -12.84
C PHE A 15 5.14 19.91 -13.15
N THR A 16 5.34 20.91 -14.00
CA THR A 16 4.23 21.65 -14.62
C THR A 16 3.82 20.86 -15.87
N GLY A 17 2.90 19.91 -15.71
CA GLY A 17 2.27 19.20 -16.83
C GLY A 17 1.08 19.98 -17.34
N ALA A 18 1.08 20.32 -18.63
CA ALA A 18 -0.04 20.94 -19.31
C ALA A 18 -1.20 19.93 -19.42
N VAL A 19 -2.34 20.29 -18.84
CA VAL A 19 -3.61 19.58 -19.03
C VAL A 19 -4.07 19.88 -20.47
N ILE A 20 -4.03 18.89 -21.33
CA ILE A 20 -4.72 18.91 -22.63
C ILE A 20 -6.03 18.17 -22.39
N ALA A 21 -7.12 18.94 -22.27
CA ALA A 21 -8.47 18.40 -22.29
C ALA A 21 -8.76 17.87 -23.70
N GLY A 22 -8.91 16.57 -23.82
CA GLY A 22 -9.37 15.90 -25.03
C GLY A 22 -10.65 15.16 -24.72
N ASP A 23 -11.79 15.68 -25.19
CA ASP A 23 -13.08 14.98 -25.22
C ASP A 23 -12.95 13.73 -26.12
N GLY A 24 -12.89 12.57 -25.48
CA GLY A 24 -12.93 11.28 -26.15
C GLY A 24 -13.83 10.32 -25.36
N ILE A 25 -15.09 10.18 -25.79
CA ILE A 25 -15.97 9.08 -25.39
C ILE A 25 -15.33 7.78 -25.90
N GLY A 26 -14.57 7.10 -25.07
CA GLY A 26 -13.88 5.85 -25.39
C GLY A 26 -14.20 4.79 -24.35
N GLN A 27 -14.65 3.67 -24.82
CA GLN A 27 -15.03 2.45 -24.13
C GLN A 27 -14.00 2.01 -23.08
N GLY A 28 -14.49 1.72 -21.86
CA GLY A 28 -13.93 0.70 -20.99
C GLY A 28 -12.87 1.18 -20.01
N ALA A 29 -13.30 1.85 -18.97
CA ALA A 29 -12.51 1.92 -17.73
C ALA A 29 -12.54 0.55 -17.00
N TYR A 30 -11.82 -0.43 -17.51
CA TYR A 30 -11.58 -1.69 -16.80
C TYR A 30 -10.38 -1.60 -15.83
N ALA A 31 -9.75 -0.43 -15.74
CA ALA A 31 -8.46 -0.27 -15.10
C ALA A 31 -8.50 0.18 -13.61
N HIS A 32 -9.66 0.48 -13.04
CA HIS A 32 -9.74 1.19 -11.77
C HIS A 32 -10.43 0.45 -10.64
N GLY A 33 -10.22 -0.85 -10.47
CA GLY A 33 -10.85 -1.56 -9.37
C GLY A 33 -12.39 -1.51 -9.40
N ILE A 34 -12.99 -1.43 -10.58
CA ILE A 34 -14.44 -1.38 -10.77
C ILE A 34 -14.97 -2.80 -10.98
N ALA A 35 -15.99 -3.18 -10.22
CA ALA A 35 -16.81 -4.36 -10.49
C ALA A 35 -18.28 -3.95 -10.51
N GLY A 36 -18.91 -4.02 -11.67
CA GLY A 36 -20.26 -3.52 -11.90
C GLY A 36 -20.35 -2.01 -11.66
N ASN A 37 -21.10 -1.62 -10.63
CA ASN A 37 -21.23 -0.20 -10.22
C ASN A 37 -20.35 0.16 -9.03
N ARG A 38 -19.55 -0.78 -8.52
CA ARG A 38 -18.67 -0.57 -7.37
C ARG A 38 -17.29 -0.19 -7.82
N TYR A 39 -16.78 0.88 -7.25
CA TYR A 39 -15.36 1.22 -7.24
C TYR A 39 -14.75 0.78 -5.90
N PHE A 40 -13.64 0.05 -5.96
CA PHE A 40 -12.77 -0.28 -4.83
C PHE A 40 -11.59 0.69 -4.85
N PRO A 41 -11.50 1.65 -3.93
CA PRO A 41 -10.39 2.60 -3.90
C PRO A 41 -9.08 1.87 -3.59
N GLY A 42 -7.97 2.39 -4.11
CA GLY A 42 -6.67 1.95 -3.68
C GLY A 42 -6.53 2.12 -2.16
N THR A 43 -6.34 1.01 -1.47
CA THR A 43 -6.13 0.97 -0.02
C THR A 43 -4.72 1.43 0.33
N LEU A 44 -4.48 1.88 1.58
CA LEU A 44 -3.22 2.47 2.00
C LEU A 44 -2.32 1.50 2.76
N THR A 45 -2.86 0.41 3.33
CA THR A 45 -2.12 -0.52 4.19
C THR A 45 -1.84 -1.87 3.55
N PHE A 46 -2.63 -2.27 2.61
CA PHE A 46 -2.44 -3.45 1.77
C PHE A 46 -2.95 -3.15 0.36
N ASP A 47 -2.50 -3.88 -0.62
CA ASP A 47 -2.92 -3.68 -2.00
C ASP A 47 -4.41 -4.05 -2.19
N ASP A 48 -5.12 -3.36 -3.06
CA ASP A 48 -6.51 -3.63 -3.39
C ASP A 48 -6.65 -4.84 -4.34
N PRO A 49 -7.86 -5.32 -4.67
CA PRO A 49 -8.04 -6.43 -5.61
C PRO A 49 -7.88 -6.05 -7.08
N ALA A 50 -7.70 -4.77 -7.43
CA ALA A 50 -7.60 -4.32 -8.81
C ALA A 50 -6.29 -4.75 -9.48
N VAL A 51 -6.30 -4.75 -10.81
CA VAL A 51 -5.14 -5.00 -11.67
C VAL A 51 -5.12 -3.89 -12.71
N ALA A 52 -4.30 -2.85 -12.46
CA ALA A 52 -4.33 -1.60 -13.22
C ALA A 52 -2.94 -1.00 -13.44
N ASP A 53 -2.87 -0.07 -14.40
CA ASP A 53 -1.69 0.78 -14.62
C ASP A 53 -1.70 1.94 -13.62
N GLU A 54 -0.93 1.84 -12.54
CA GLU A 54 -1.01 2.75 -11.41
C GLU A 54 0.35 3.20 -10.89
N TRP A 55 0.36 4.37 -10.30
CA TRP A 55 1.53 4.92 -9.61
C TRP A 55 1.12 5.53 -8.27
N PRO A 56 0.94 4.73 -7.21
CA PRO A 56 0.78 5.23 -5.85
C PRO A 56 2.10 5.74 -5.28
N THR A 57 2.01 6.82 -4.52
CA THR A 57 3.07 7.32 -3.64
C THR A 57 2.46 7.66 -2.29
N GLU A 58 3.04 7.11 -1.24
CA GLU A 58 2.57 7.29 0.13
C GLU A 58 3.61 8.00 0.99
N VAL A 59 3.13 8.70 1.99
CA VAL A 59 3.92 9.24 3.07
C VAL A 59 3.29 8.86 4.40
N SER A 60 4.11 8.42 5.35
CA SER A 60 3.62 8.08 6.68
C SER A 60 4.50 8.61 7.80
N SER A 61 3.92 8.73 8.99
CA SER A 61 4.67 8.95 10.22
C SER A 61 4.00 8.21 11.36
N PHE A 62 4.72 7.26 11.94
CA PHE A 62 4.18 6.41 13.00
C PHE A 62 5.22 6.14 14.09
N LYS A 63 4.76 6.21 15.35
CA LYS A 63 5.56 5.89 16.53
C LYS A 63 5.18 4.53 17.09
N HIS A 64 6.15 3.62 17.13
CA HIS A 64 5.95 2.24 17.58
C HIS A 64 7.13 1.74 18.43
N PRO A 65 6.97 0.64 19.18
CA PRO A 65 8.08 0.04 19.93
C PRO A 65 9.05 -0.69 18.99
N ALA A 66 10.34 -0.48 19.21
CA ALA A 66 11.38 -1.31 18.59
C ALA A 66 11.48 -2.68 19.31
N GLY A 67 12.21 -3.63 18.70
CA GLY A 67 12.37 -4.97 19.26
C GLY A 67 13.01 -5.05 20.66
N ASP A 68 13.69 -3.99 21.10
CA ASP A 68 14.25 -3.84 22.45
C ASP A 68 13.31 -3.09 23.42
N GLY A 69 12.09 -2.77 22.99
CA GLY A 69 11.06 -2.11 23.78
C GLY A 69 11.21 -0.58 23.89
N THR A 70 12.18 0.03 23.21
CA THR A 70 12.27 1.49 23.12
C THR A 70 11.35 1.98 22.01
N ASP A 71 10.81 3.20 22.17
CA ASP A 71 10.01 3.82 21.13
C ASP A 71 10.88 4.37 19.99
N VAL A 72 10.48 4.08 18.77
CA VAL A 72 11.01 4.67 17.54
C VAL A 72 9.90 5.38 16.77
N THR A 73 10.26 6.40 16.01
CA THR A 73 9.34 7.06 15.07
C THR A 73 9.91 6.86 13.67
N ASP A 74 9.14 6.23 12.83
CA ASP A 74 9.45 6.10 11.41
C ASP A 74 8.65 7.14 10.62
N LYS A 75 9.34 7.77 9.68
CA LYS A 75 8.75 8.58 8.62
C LYS A 75 9.14 7.93 7.31
N GLU A 76 8.15 7.57 6.54
CA GLU A 76 8.34 6.76 5.34
C GLU A 76 7.77 7.49 4.13
N VAL A 77 8.42 7.29 3.01
CA VAL A 77 7.90 7.60 1.68
C VAL A 77 8.03 6.34 0.87
N THR A 78 6.94 5.79 0.40
CA THR A 78 6.93 4.61 -0.48
C THR A 78 6.35 4.98 -1.84
N SER A 79 6.80 4.32 -2.89
CA SER A 79 6.28 4.51 -4.23
C SER A 79 6.30 3.18 -4.97
N ALA A 80 5.20 2.88 -5.65
CA ALA A 80 5.08 1.73 -6.52
C ALA A 80 4.77 2.18 -7.94
N PHE A 81 5.12 1.37 -8.90
CA PHE A 81 4.76 1.54 -10.29
C PHE A 81 4.29 0.20 -10.83
N SER A 82 3.09 0.17 -11.38
CA SER A 82 2.45 -1.01 -11.95
C SER A 82 2.13 -0.83 -13.42
N ARG A 83 2.34 -1.88 -14.21
CA ARG A 83 2.09 -1.90 -15.63
C ARG A 83 1.37 -3.18 -16.06
N LEU A 84 0.26 -3.03 -16.78
CA LEU A 84 -0.46 -4.14 -17.38
C LEU A 84 0.37 -4.81 -18.50
N LEU A 85 0.62 -6.11 -18.38
CA LEU A 85 1.14 -6.95 -19.45
C LEU A 85 0.00 -7.46 -20.35
N THR A 86 -1.08 -7.92 -19.73
CA THR A 86 -2.34 -8.31 -20.39
C THR A 86 -3.50 -7.62 -19.65
N PRO A 87 -4.75 -7.68 -20.13
CA PRO A 87 -5.88 -7.07 -19.40
C PRO A 87 -6.08 -7.57 -17.97
N THR A 88 -5.51 -8.72 -17.62
CA THR A 88 -5.67 -9.35 -16.31
C THR A 88 -4.36 -9.59 -15.56
N LEU A 89 -3.21 -9.24 -16.12
CA LEU A 89 -1.89 -9.49 -15.54
C LEU A 89 -1.07 -8.23 -15.53
N LEU A 90 -0.61 -7.81 -14.36
CA LEU A 90 0.34 -6.71 -14.18
C LEU A 90 1.71 -7.19 -13.69
N VAL A 91 2.72 -6.38 -13.97
CA VAL A 91 4.02 -6.39 -13.28
C VAL A 91 4.22 -5.05 -12.61
N GLY A 92 4.92 -5.05 -11.49
CA GLY A 92 5.19 -3.83 -10.74
C GLY A 92 6.56 -3.86 -10.06
N ILE A 93 6.96 -2.69 -9.62
CA ILE A 93 8.11 -2.46 -8.76
C ILE A 93 7.73 -1.47 -7.68
N ASP A 94 8.10 -1.73 -6.45
CA ASP A 94 7.95 -0.78 -5.37
C ASP A 94 9.23 -0.66 -4.56
N THR A 95 9.42 0.49 -3.95
CA THR A 95 10.51 0.80 -3.04
C THR A 95 10.10 1.97 -2.14
N GLY A 96 10.92 2.25 -1.13
CA GLY A 96 10.67 3.34 -0.21
C GLY A 96 11.95 3.97 0.32
N TRP A 97 11.74 4.95 1.19
CA TRP A 97 12.76 5.61 1.97
C TRP A 97 12.25 5.86 3.38
N THR A 98 12.95 5.36 4.37
CA THR A 98 12.59 5.52 5.78
C THR A 98 13.60 6.39 6.51
N GLU A 99 13.10 7.36 7.29
CA GLU A 99 13.82 8.06 8.36
C GLU A 99 13.36 7.53 9.70
N ARG A 100 14.24 6.83 10.41
CA ARG A 100 14.01 6.26 11.75
C ARG A 100 14.65 7.11 12.82
N SER A 101 13.82 7.63 13.73
CA SER A 101 14.27 8.45 14.86
C SER A 101 14.05 7.71 16.19
N ARG A 102 15.07 7.73 17.05
CA ARG A 102 15.05 7.14 18.38
C ARG A 102 15.53 8.18 19.41
N GLY A 103 14.81 8.31 20.49
CA GLY A 103 15.18 9.26 21.54
C GLY A 103 16.60 9.09 22.06
N GLY A 104 17.40 10.17 22.07
CA GLY A 104 18.79 10.15 22.49
C GLY A 104 19.83 9.68 21.48
N PHE A 105 19.42 9.31 20.26
CA PHE A 105 20.31 8.88 19.18
C PHE A 105 20.11 9.74 17.91
N PRO A 106 21.14 9.87 17.06
CA PRO A 106 20.98 10.46 15.74
C PRO A 106 19.95 9.68 14.92
N SER A 107 19.10 10.39 14.14
CA SER A 107 18.22 9.75 13.17
C SER A 107 19.02 8.99 12.13
N GLN A 108 18.50 7.85 11.71
CA GLN A 108 19.02 7.02 10.64
C GLN A 108 18.07 7.09 9.45
N ALA A 109 18.59 7.07 8.24
CA ALA A 109 17.77 7.09 7.05
C ALA A 109 18.38 6.23 5.95
N GLY A 110 17.51 5.68 5.09
CA GLY A 110 17.96 4.86 3.97
C GLY A 110 16.80 4.27 3.17
N PRO A 111 17.13 3.64 2.03
CA PRO A 111 16.12 2.96 1.21
C PRO A 111 15.56 1.73 1.93
N ASP A 112 14.27 1.48 1.71
CA ASP A 112 13.61 0.24 2.06
C ASP A 112 13.91 -0.86 1.04
N VAL A 113 13.42 -2.08 1.32
CA VAL A 113 13.54 -3.20 0.37
C VAL A 113 12.83 -2.85 -0.92
N THR A 114 13.48 -3.12 -2.04
CA THR A 114 12.84 -3.02 -3.36
C THR A 114 12.18 -4.35 -3.69
N ASN A 115 10.91 -4.29 -4.08
CA ASN A 115 10.10 -5.45 -4.42
C ASN A 115 9.77 -5.47 -5.91
N LEU A 116 9.68 -6.67 -6.48
CA LEU A 116 9.12 -6.93 -7.79
C LEU A 116 7.80 -7.67 -7.63
N ASN A 117 6.77 -7.18 -8.30
CA ASN A 117 5.41 -7.64 -8.14
C ASN A 117 4.87 -8.24 -9.44
N LEU A 118 4.15 -9.34 -9.30
CA LEU A 118 3.31 -9.93 -10.33
C LEU A 118 1.92 -10.12 -9.72
N LYS A 119 0.87 -9.59 -10.37
CA LYS A 119 -0.51 -9.72 -9.89
C LYS A 119 -1.44 -10.03 -11.03
N THR A 120 -2.39 -10.91 -10.80
CA THR A 120 -3.36 -11.32 -11.83
C THR A 120 -4.77 -11.32 -11.26
N LEU A 121 -5.71 -10.78 -12.04
CA LEU A 121 -7.13 -10.91 -11.77
C LEU A 121 -7.55 -12.38 -12.05
N VAL A 122 -8.07 -13.05 -11.02
CA VAL A 122 -8.47 -14.47 -11.07
C VAL A 122 -9.97 -14.61 -11.28
N TYR A 123 -10.74 -13.69 -10.69
CA TYR A 123 -12.20 -13.74 -10.73
C TYR A 123 -12.77 -12.33 -10.69
N GLU A 124 -13.75 -12.09 -11.57
CA GLU A 124 -14.54 -10.86 -11.64
C GLU A 124 -16.01 -11.23 -11.81
N ASN A 125 -16.87 -10.53 -11.07
CA ASN A 125 -18.31 -10.75 -11.14
C ASN A 125 -19.05 -9.42 -10.93
N ASP A 126 -19.34 -8.74 -12.01
CA ASP A 126 -20.01 -7.44 -12.04
C ASP A 126 -21.39 -7.42 -11.36
N PRO A 127 -22.29 -8.38 -11.66
CA PRO A 127 -23.59 -8.44 -10.98
C PRO A 127 -23.50 -8.54 -9.46
N HIS A 128 -22.40 -9.08 -8.95
CA HIS A 128 -22.15 -9.25 -7.51
C HIS A 128 -21.02 -8.36 -7.01
N GLU A 129 -20.57 -7.38 -7.78
CA GLU A 129 -19.53 -6.41 -7.38
C GLU A 129 -18.32 -7.11 -6.72
N THR A 130 -17.79 -8.16 -7.35
CA THR A 130 -16.75 -9.01 -6.74
C THR A 130 -15.52 -9.08 -7.59
N LEU A 131 -14.35 -8.83 -6.98
CA LEU A 131 -13.02 -9.02 -7.58
C LEU A 131 -12.20 -9.95 -6.69
N ILE A 132 -11.42 -10.84 -7.32
CA ILE A 132 -10.41 -11.66 -6.63
C ILE A 132 -9.15 -11.66 -7.48
N SER A 133 -8.01 -11.31 -6.86
CA SER A 133 -6.71 -11.31 -7.50
C SER A 133 -5.71 -12.16 -6.72
N ALA A 134 -4.75 -12.72 -7.43
CA ALA A 134 -3.60 -13.41 -6.85
C ALA A 134 -2.32 -12.65 -7.20
N SER A 135 -1.34 -12.64 -6.29
CA SER A 135 -0.05 -12.01 -6.51
C SER A 135 1.12 -12.88 -6.11
N PHE A 136 2.27 -12.47 -6.57
CA PHE A 136 3.56 -12.93 -6.10
C PHE A 136 4.51 -11.75 -6.03
N THR A 137 5.04 -11.47 -4.83
CA THR A 137 6.01 -10.41 -4.60
C THR A 137 7.37 -11.02 -4.24
N TRP A 138 8.42 -10.50 -4.85
CA TRP A 138 9.81 -10.86 -4.56
C TRP A 138 10.56 -9.65 -4.00
N GLY A 139 10.88 -9.71 -2.69
CA GLY A 139 11.78 -8.75 -2.05
C GLY A 139 13.24 -9.04 -2.42
N ILE A 140 13.91 -8.04 -3.01
CA ILE A 140 15.29 -8.19 -3.50
C ILE A 140 16.24 -8.12 -2.31
N ALA A 141 17.07 -9.16 -2.13
CA ALA A 141 18.08 -9.21 -1.08
C ALA A 141 19.03 -8.01 -1.17
N HIS A 142 19.39 -7.44 -0.02
CA HIS A 142 20.36 -6.34 0.13
C HIS A 142 19.99 -5.03 -0.59
N SER A 143 18.75 -4.86 -1.06
CA SER A 143 18.27 -3.61 -1.65
C SER A 143 17.95 -2.55 -0.60
N GLY A 144 17.56 -2.97 0.61
CA GLY A 144 17.27 -2.09 1.73
C GLY A 144 18.49 -1.74 2.59
N SER A 145 18.39 -0.61 3.29
CA SER A 145 19.45 -0.09 4.17
C SER A 145 19.46 -0.80 5.54
N ARG A 146 20.63 -1.30 5.95
CA ARG A 146 20.81 -1.83 7.31
C ARG A 146 20.66 -0.76 8.39
N ALA A 147 20.91 0.50 8.06
CA ALA A 147 20.82 1.59 9.03
C ALA A 147 19.41 1.76 9.60
N ILE A 148 18.40 1.53 8.79
CA ILE A 148 17.00 1.55 9.21
C ILE A 148 16.47 0.18 9.66
N GLY A 149 17.30 -0.86 9.60
CA GLY A 149 16.90 -2.24 9.94
C GLY A 149 16.14 -2.97 8.85
N ALA A 150 16.24 -2.52 7.59
CA ALA A 150 15.62 -3.21 6.45
C ALA A 150 16.18 -4.63 6.29
N ASP A 151 15.31 -5.56 5.89
CA ASP A 151 15.68 -6.95 5.71
C ASP A 151 16.76 -7.12 4.64
N GLN A 152 17.70 -7.98 4.95
CA GLN A 152 18.83 -8.25 4.04
C GLN A 152 18.67 -9.58 3.29
N ALA A 153 17.75 -10.43 3.72
CA ALA A 153 17.37 -11.64 3.00
C ALA A 153 16.39 -11.29 1.88
N ALA A 154 16.38 -12.08 0.82
CA ALA A 154 15.27 -12.02 -0.12
C ALA A 154 14.01 -12.58 0.54
N THR A 155 12.86 -12.05 0.16
CA THR A 155 11.55 -12.53 0.61
C THR A 155 10.70 -12.96 -0.57
N LEU A 156 9.82 -13.94 -0.34
CA LEU A 156 8.84 -14.45 -1.29
C LEU A 156 7.47 -14.34 -0.64
N GLN A 157 6.55 -13.61 -1.28
CA GLN A 157 5.24 -13.30 -0.73
C GLN A 157 4.14 -13.59 -1.73
N PRO A 158 3.58 -14.82 -1.75
CA PRO A 158 2.34 -15.10 -2.47
C PRO A 158 1.18 -14.35 -1.81
N GLY A 159 0.20 -13.89 -2.61
CA GLY A 159 -0.90 -13.09 -2.10
C GLY A 159 -2.24 -13.46 -2.74
N LEU A 160 -3.31 -13.21 -1.97
CA LEU A 160 -4.69 -13.21 -2.43
C LEU A 160 -5.35 -11.93 -1.94
N PHE A 161 -6.07 -11.27 -2.86
CA PHE A 161 -6.83 -10.05 -2.60
C PHE A 161 -8.27 -10.28 -3.03
N PHE A 162 -9.21 -9.71 -2.31
CA PHE A 162 -10.61 -9.76 -2.65
C PHE A 162 -11.32 -8.45 -2.37
N GLY A 163 -12.33 -8.15 -3.16
CA GLY A 163 -13.27 -7.08 -2.94
C GLY A 163 -14.70 -7.58 -3.17
N ARG A 164 -15.65 -7.18 -2.32
CA ARG A 164 -17.05 -7.51 -2.42
C ARG A 164 -17.92 -6.32 -2.00
N GLY A 165 -18.61 -5.72 -2.96
CA GLY A 165 -19.64 -4.71 -2.72
C GLY A 165 -20.98 -5.36 -2.39
N PHE A 166 -21.86 -4.62 -1.73
CA PHE A 166 -23.18 -5.13 -1.32
C PHE A 166 -24.33 -4.47 -2.12
N GLY A 167 -24.01 -3.89 -3.29
CA GLY A 167 -24.96 -3.18 -4.15
C GLY A 167 -26.12 -4.07 -4.66
N ASP A 168 -25.88 -5.38 -4.79
CA ASP A 168 -26.84 -6.40 -5.21
C ASP A 168 -27.76 -6.91 -4.10
N PHE A 169 -27.63 -6.43 -2.87
CA PHE A 169 -28.48 -6.88 -1.77
C PHE A 169 -29.95 -6.52 -2.00
N PRO A 170 -30.88 -7.41 -1.60
CA PRO A 170 -32.30 -7.18 -1.77
C PRO A 170 -32.79 -5.95 -1.00
N ASP A 171 -33.99 -5.43 -1.35
CA ASP A 171 -34.52 -4.20 -0.76
C ASP A 171 -34.68 -4.24 0.76
N SER A 172 -34.90 -5.42 1.34
CA SER A 172 -34.92 -5.62 2.79
C SER A 172 -33.59 -5.28 3.48
N PHE A 173 -32.49 -5.34 2.76
CA PHE A 173 -31.13 -5.01 3.23
C PHE A 173 -30.51 -3.84 2.46
N SER A 174 -31.32 -2.99 1.82
CA SER A 174 -30.85 -1.88 0.98
C SER A 174 -29.92 -0.89 1.72
N TRP A 175 -30.00 -0.83 3.04
CA TRP A 175 -29.11 -0.01 3.87
C TRP A 175 -27.64 -0.50 3.89
N LEU A 176 -27.39 -1.77 3.50
CA LEU A 176 -26.04 -2.31 3.32
C LEU A 176 -25.43 -2.00 1.95
N ARG A 177 -26.23 -1.65 0.96
CA ARG A 177 -25.76 -1.42 -0.41
C ARG A 177 -24.61 -0.41 -0.53
N PRO A 178 -24.52 0.67 0.30
CA PRO A 178 -23.38 1.56 0.26
C PRO A 178 -22.05 0.93 0.70
N PHE A 179 -22.09 -0.18 1.43
CA PHE A 179 -20.90 -0.79 1.98
C PHE A 179 -20.24 -1.79 1.02
N ALA A 180 -18.93 -1.88 1.13
CA ALA A 180 -18.11 -2.95 0.56
C ALA A 180 -17.08 -3.42 1.59
N ILE A 181 -16.58 -4.63 1.38
CA ILE A 181 -15.41 -5.16 2.09
C ILE A 181 -14.33 -5.47 1.06
N ALA A 182 -13.10 -5.09 1.36
CA ALA A 182 -11.91 -5.55 0.66
C ALA A 182 -10.98 -6.24 1.66
N GLY A 183 -10.03 -7.02 1.18
CA GLY A 183 -9.06 -7.64 2.06
C GLY A 183 -7.96 -8.37 1.33
N ALA A 184 -6.89 -8.65 2.07
CA ALA A 184 -5.71 -9.31 1.57
C ALA A 184 -5.19 -10.37 2.55
N VAL A 185 -4.55 -11.40 2.01
CA VAL A 185 -3.78 -12.40 2.74
C VAL A 185 -2.49 -12.63 1.96
N THR A 186 -1.34 -12.23 2.54
CA THR A 186 -0.05 -12.22 1.86
C THR A 186 1.06 -12.75 2.80
N PRO A 187 1.17 -14.08 3.02
CA PRO A 187 2.24 -14.64 3.81
C PRO A 187 3.61 -14.37 3.17
N GLU A 188 4.53 -13.82 3.95
CA GLU A 188 5.90 -13.55 3.55
C GLU A 188 6.85 -14.59 4.11
N PHE A 189 7.70 -15.13 3.26
CA PHE A 189 8.70 -16.13 3.58
C PHE A 189 10.11 -15.59 3.34
N ALA A 190 10.89 -15.42 4.40
CA ALA A 190 12.29 -15.06 4.29
C ALA A 190 13.11 -16.24 3.74
N THR A 191 13.93 -16.02 2.71
CA THR A 191 14.81 -17.06 2.13
C THR A 191 15.98 -17.40 3.05
N SER A 192 16.28 -16.54 4.02
CA SER A 192 17.27 -16.77 5.08
C SER A 192 16.75 -16.23 6.40
N HIS A 193 16.69 -17.09 7.40
CA HIS A 193 16.24 -16.72 8.75
C HIS A 193 17.34 -16.20 9.66
N THR A 194 18.56 -16.04 9.15
CA THR A 194 19.71 -15.64 9.97
C THR A 194 20.58 -14.68 9.20
N SER A 195 20.78 -13.49 9.74
CA SER A 195 21.80 -12.55 9.28
C SER A 195 22.82 -12.34 10.39
N THR A 196 24.11 -12.41 10.05
CA THR A 196 25.19 -12.15 10.97
C THR A 196 25.83 -10.82 10.66
N VAL A 197 25.92 -9.93 11.64
CA VAL A 197 26.65 -8.67 11.54
C VAL A 197 27.85 -8.75 12.47
N SER A 198 29.05 -8.66 11.91
CA SER A 198 30.26 -8.51 12.70
C SER A 198 30.43 -7.04 13.07
N ALA A 199 30.31 -6.70 14.35
CA ALA A 199 30.58 -5.34 14.85
C ALA A 199 32.09 -5.17 15.06
N ALA A 200 32.88 -5.24 14.00
CA ALA A 200 34.33 -5.04 14.11
C ALA A 200 34.64 -3.54 14.29
N THR A 201 35.14 -3.18 15.45
CA THR A 201 35.85 -1.90 15.64
C THR A 201 37.26 -2.06 15.08
N PRO A 202 37.81 -1.10 14.32
CA PRO A 202 39.17 -1.19 13.81
C PRO A 202 40.16 -1.37 14.96
N GLY A 203 40.78 -2.56 15.04
CA GLY A 203 41.77 -2.93 16.07
C GLY A 203 41.37 -4.03 17.03
N GLU A 204 40.11 -4.51 17.05
CA GLU A 204 39.70 -5.66 17.86
C GLU A 204 39.76 -6.98 17.08
N GLN A 205 40.50 -7.95 17.63
CA GLN A 205 40.67 -9.26 16.99
C GLN A 205 39.48 -10.23 17.17
N SER A 206 38.44 -9.83 17.89
CA SER A 206 37.24 -10.66 18.13
C SER A 206 36.03 -9.75 18.32
N ALA A 207 35.43 -9.33 17.22
CA ALA A 207 34.16 -8.61 17.28
C ALA A 207 33.00 -9.55 17.66
N PRO A 208 32.07 -9.14 18.50
CA PRO A 208 30.87 -9.92 18.77
C PRO A 208 30.06 -10.07 17.47
N VAL A 209 29.72 -11.31 17.13
CA VAL A 209 28.85 -11.63 16.02
C VAL A 209 27.42 -11.47 16.51
N LEU A 210 26.74 -10.41 16.10
CA LEU A 210 25.32 -10.24 16.34
C LEU A 210 24.55 -11.04 15.28
N THR A 211 23.81 -12.03 15.75
CA THR A 211 22.92 -12.83 14.90
C THR A 211 21.51 -12.28 15.02
N THR A 212 20.99 -11.70 13.95
CA THR A 212 19.60 -11.29 13.84
C THR A 212 18.80 -12.41 13.16
N ARG A 213 17.63 -12.72 13.69
CA ARG A 213 16.71 -13.67 13.07
C ARG A 213 15.58 -12.93 12.39
N THR A 214 15.32 -13.26 11.12
CA THR A 214 14.20 -12.76 10.33
C THR A 214 13.10 -13.83 10.35
N PRO A 215 11.99 -13.62 11.04
CA PRO A 215 10.84 -14.53 10.99
C PRO A 215 10.14 -14.42 9.65
N ASN A 216 9.31 -15.42 9.31
CA ASN A 216 8.27 -15.22 8.32
C ASN A 216 7.16 -14.33 8.91
N ILE A 217 6.41 -13.62 8.06
CA ILE A 217 5.30 -12.77 8.51
C ILE A 217 4.04 -13.16 7.75
N PHE A 218 2.95 -13.33 8.49
CA PHE A 218 1.62 -13.51 7.93
C PHE A 218 0.93 -12.15 7.94
N HIS A 219 0.95 -11.45 6.79
CA HIS A 219 0.23 -10.22 6.57
C HIS A 219 -1.20 -10.55 6.16
N TRP A 220 -2.16 -9.92 6.79
CA TRP A 220 -3.56 -10.02 6.41
C TRP A 220 -4.29 -8.77 6.83
N GLY A 221 -5.37 -8.44 6.14
CA GLY A 221 -6.11 -7.23 6.43
C GLY A 221 -7.50 -7.25 5.84
N LEU A 222 -8.33 -6.37 6.40
CA LEU A 222 -9.69 -6.10 5.94
C LEU A 222 -9.89 -4.60 5.86
N ALA A 223 -10.60 -4.13 4.84
CA ALA A 223 -11.13 -2.78 4.73
C ALA A 223 -12.65 -2.83 4.69
N LEU A 224 -13.28 -1.89 5.39
CA LEU A 224 -14.68 -1.57 5.24
C LEU A 224 -14.77 -0.23 4.52
N GLU A 225 -15.41 -0.21 3.38
CA GLU A 225 -15.54 0.93 2.50
C GLU A 225 -16.99 1.38 2.41
N PHE A 226 -17.20 2.68 2.23
CA PHE A 226 -18.53 3.25 2.13
C PHE A 226 -18.63 4.13 0.87
N SER A 227 -19.43 3.70 -0.10
CA SER A 227 -19.65 4.47 -1.34
C SER A 227 -20.82 5.42 -1.18
N THR A 228 -20.56 6.70 -1.32
CA THR A 228 -21.60 7.74 -1.29
C THR A 228 -22.50 7.68 -2.53
N LEU A 229 -22.05 7.06 -3.63
CA LEU A 229 -22.84 6.86 -4.84
C LEU A 229 -24.17 6.13 -4.56
N TYR A 230 -24.16 5.09 -3.73
CA TYR A 230 -25.35 4.32 -3.38
C TYR A 230 -26.33 5.06 -2.46
N LEU A 231 -25.89 6.11 -1.78
CA LEU A 231 -26.80 6.97 -0.99
C LEU A 231 -27.63 7.87 -1.89
N THR A 232 -27.02 8.47 -2.89
CA THR A 232 -27.68 9.45 -3.75
C THR A 232 -28.70 8.79 -4.68
N ASP A 233 -28.40 7.58 -5.17
CA ASP A 233 -29.34 6.82 -6.00
C ASP A 233 -30.67 6.58 -5.27
N ARG A 234 -30.61 6.38 -3.96
CA ARG A 234 -31.79 6.21 -3.10
C ARG A 234 -32.57 7.51 -2.87
N PHE A 235 -31.91 8.67 -2.87
CA PHE A 235 -32.51 9.97 -2.59
C PHE A 235 -32.87 10.76 -3.84
N THR A 236 -32.28 10.47 -4.98
CA THR A 236 -32.45 11.24 -6.24
C THR A 236 -33.24 10.51 -7.31
N GLY A 237 -33.72 9.30 -7.06
CA GLY A 237 -34.56 8.53 -8.00
C GLY A 237 -33.83 8.08 -9.27
N GLY A 238 -32.58 7.67 -9.14
CA GLY A 238 -31.86 6.94 -10.19
C GLY A 238 -31.19 7.81 -11.28
N GLN A 239 -30.93 9.06 -10.99
CA GLN A 239 -30.06 9.88 -11.84
C GLN A 239 -28.74 10.14 -11.10
N PRO A 240 -27.62 9.48 -11.47
CA PRO A 240 -26.30 9.87 -10.97
C PRO A 240 -26.02 11.30 -11.44
N LYS A 241 -26.10 12.25 -10.54
CA LYS A 241 -25.56 13.58 -10.81
C LYS A 241 -24.07 13.51 -10.53
N GLU A 242 -23.27 14.07 -11.40
CA GLU A 242 -21.86 14.40 -11.21
C GLU A 242 -21.72 15.42 -10.07
N GLU A 243 -21.90 14.97 -8.83
CA GLU A 243 -21.71 15.82 -7.65
C GLU A 243 -20.38 15.43 -6.99
N PRO A 244 -19.57 16.41 -6.53
CA PRO A 244 -18.26 16.15 -5.92
C PRO A 244 -18.31 15.18 -4.73
N LEU A 245 -19.47 15.03 -4.07
CA LEU A 245 -19.67 14.12 -2.95
C LEU A 245 -19.56 12.64 -3.32
N HIS A 246 -19.80 12.28 -4.60
CA HIS A 246 -19.68 10.88 -5.05
C HIS A 246 -18.24 10.39 -5.15
N GLN A 247 -17.29 11.32 -5.18
CA GLN A 247 -15.87 11.03 -5.25
C GLN A 247 -15.26 10.71 -3.88
N PHE A 248 -15.98 10.94 -2.79
CA PHE A 248 -15.48 10.62 -1.45
C PHE A 248 -15.88 9.20 -1.03
N VAL A 249 -14.88 8.43 -0.62
CA VAL A 249 -15.02 7.08 -0.10
C VAL A 249 -14.43 7.02 1.31
N PRO A 250 -15.26 7.17 2.37
CA PRO A 250 -14.84 6.85 3.72
C PRO A 250 -14.48 5.37 3.82
N LEU A 251 -13.39 5.07 4.51
CA LEU A 251 -12.93 3.70 4.71
C LEU A 251 -12.32 3.51 6.09
N VAL A 252 -12.28 2.27 6.55
CA VAL A 252 -11.54 1.88 7.74
C VAL A 252 -10.79 0.59 7.43
N GLU A 253 -9.46 0.63 7.53
CA GLU A 253 -8.60 -0.52 7.31
C GLU A 253 -8.18 -1.16 8.63
N PHE A 254 -8.01 -2.46 8.62
CA PHE A 254 -7.57 -3.28 9.75
C PHE A 254 -6.41 -4.18 9.28
N PRO A 255 -5.18 -3.68 9.17
CA PRO A 255 -4.02 -4.50 8.87
C PRO A 255 -3.51 -5.23 10.10
N PHE A 256 -3.03 -6.46 9.87
CA PHE A 256 -2.48 -7.35 10.88
C PHE A 256 -1.20 -8.01 10.35
N ASP A 257 -0.12 -7.97 11.14
CA ASP A 257 1.14 -8.63 10.86
C ASP A 257 1.43 -9.63 11.97
N THR A 258 1.45 -10.91 11.64
CA THR A 258 1.69 -12.00 12.60
C THR A 258 2.98 -12.71 12.26
N PRO A 259 4.08 -12.44 12.98
CA PRO A 259 5.33 -13.19 12.80
C PRO A 259 5.13 -14.67 13.13
N PHE A 260 5.67 -15.57 12.30
CA PHE A 260 5.61 -17.01 12.52
C PHE A 260 6.92 -17.70 12.13
N GLY A 261 7.04 -18.96 12.54
CA GLY A 261 8.23 -19.77 12.26
C GLY A 261 9.41 -19.49 13.21
N ALA A 262 10.61 -19.79 12.75
CA ALA A 262 11.81 -19.72 13.57
C ALA A 262 12.16 -18.28 13.96
N GLY A 263 12.31 -18.03 15.26
CA GLY A 263 12.69 -16.73 15.80
C GLY A 263 11.54 -15.77 16.03
N SER A 264 10.30 -16.17 15.73
CA SER A 264 9.12 -15.35 16.00
C SER A 264 8.68 -15.46 17.45
N ASN A 265 8.03 -14.41 17.95
CA ASN A 265 7.31 -14.44 19.23
C ASN A 265 5.81 -14.70 19.07
N GLY A 266 5.32 -14.83 17.82
CA GLY A 266 3.91 -15.05 17.47
C GLY A 266 2.96 -13.90 17.82
N ARG A 267 3.48 -12.73 18.21
CA ARG A 267 2.64 -11.58 18.61
C ARG A 267 2.25 -10.77 17.39
N THR A 268 0.96 -10.64 17.18
CA THR A 268 0.40 -9.86 16.11
C THR A 268 0.52 -8.38 16.38
N VAL A 269 1.04 -7.64 15.41
CA VAL A 269 0.94 -6.18 15.31
C VAL A 269 -0.36 -5.87 14.58
N ALA A 270 -1.16 -4.91 15.08
CA ALA A 270 -2.47 -4.61 14.52
C ALA A 270 -2.82 -3.13 14.70
N THR A 271 -3.37 -2.53 13.65
CA THR A 271 -3.92 -1.18 13.69
C THR A 271 -5.36 -1.13 13.19
N MET A 272 -6.05 -0.06 13.51
CA MET A 272 -7.30 0.36 12.90
C MET A 272 -7.04 1.72 12.27
N ASN A 273 -7.25 1.82 10.97
CA ASN A 273 -6.88 3.00 10.20
C ASN A 273 -8.14 3.63 9.58
N PRO A 274 -8.85 4.51 10.33
CA PRO A 274 -9.95 5.28 9.75
C PRO A 274 -9.38 6.32 8.77
N GLY A 275 -9.95 6.35 7.57
CA GLY A 275 -9.48 7.18 6.48
C GLY A 275 -10.59 7.69 5.57
N LEU A 276 -10.17 8.50 4.62
CA LEU A 276 -11.01 9.07 3.58
C LEU A 276 -10.20 9.09 2.28
N SER A 277 -10.79 8.56 1.22
CA SER A 277 -10.29 8.66 -0.14
C SER A 277 -11.15 9.63 -0.95
N TYR A 278 -10.51 10.46 -1.75
CA TYR A 278 -11.12 11.28 -2.79
C TYR A 278 -10.61 10.78 -4.15
N VAL A 279 -11.51 10.39 -5.01
CA VAL A 279 -11.22 9.78 -6.31
C VAL A 279 -11.62 10.76 -7.40
N ALA A 280 -10.66 11.15 -8.23
CA ALA A 280 -10.85 11.93 -9.45
C ALA A 280 -10.63 11.05 -10.69
N ASP A 281 -10.84 11.59 -11.88
CA ASP A 281 -10.76 10.81 -13.12
C ASP A 281 -9.37 10.20 -13.38
N THR A 282 -8.30 10.91 -13.00
CA THR A 282 -6.91 10.50 -13.30
C THR A 282 -6.03 10.28 -12.07
N TRP A 283 -6.58 10.51 -10.87
CA TRP A 283 -5.84 10.37 -9.63
C TRP A 283 -6.77 10.15 -8.43
N GLN A 284 -6.22 9.58 -7.38
CA GLN A 284 -6.84 9.46 -6.06
C GLN A 284 -5.96 10.14 -5.01
N LEU A 285 -6.58 10.79 -4.04
CA LEU A 285 -5.92 11.28 -2.83
C LEU A 285 -6.57 10.64 -1.62
N ALA A 286 -5.78 10.02 -0.77
CA ALA A 286 -6.30 9.40 0.44
C ALA A 286 -5.47 9.79 1.68
N ALA A 287 -6.11 9.78 2.83
CA ALA A 287 -5.44 9.98 4.11
C ALA A 287 -6.12 9.18 5.21
N GLU A 288 -5.33 8.69 6.16
CA GLU A 288 -5.80 7.90 7.29
C GLU A 288 -5.03 8.19 8.58
N ALA A 289 -5.65 7.92 9.72
CA ALA A 289 -4.99 7.84 11.00
C ALA A 289 -4.58 6.40 11.28
N ILE A 290 -3.36 6.17 11.78
CA ILE A 290 -2.85 4.86 12.18
C ILE A 290 -3.07 4.71 13.69
N VAL A 291 -4.05 3.92 14.09
CA VAL A 291 -4.45 3.74 15.50
C VAL A 291 -4.04 2.35 15.98
N PRO A 292 -3.07 2.19 16.89
CA PRO A 292 -2.68 0.90 17.44
C PRO A 292 -3.83 0.18 18.14
N LEU A 293 -4.03 -1.10 17.85
CA LEU A 293 -5.03 -1.95 18.52
C LEU A 293 -4.46 -2.71 19.72
N ASN A 294 -3.14 -2.83 19.81
CA ASN A 294 -2.49 -3.53 20.90
C ASN A 294 -1.16 -2.86 21.29
N ARG A 295 -0.53 -3.34 22.37
CA ARG A 295 0.70 -2.76 22.92
C ARG A 295 1.93 -3.09 22.06
N GLU A 296 1.91 -4.18 21.36
CA GLU A 296 2.95 -4.62 20.42
C GLU A 296 3.08 -3.63 19.26
N THR A 297 1.96 -3.08 18.81
CA THR A 297 1.91 -2.05 17.76
C THR A 297 2.34 -0.67 18.27
N GLY A 298 2.10 -0.37 19.56
CA GLY A 298 2.44 0.92 20.16
C GLY A 298 1.28 1.58 20.89
N ARG A 299 1.40 2.89 21.13
CA ARG A 299 0.41 3.69 21.87
C ARG A 299 0.13 5.05 21.22
N GLY A 300 0.97 5.47 20.29
CA GLY A 300 0.81 6.73 19.58
C GLY A 300 -0.07 6.57 18.35
N VAL A 301 -0.83 7.59 18.00
CA VAL A 301 -1.55 7.66 16.72
C VAL A 301 -0.57 8.20 15.69
N GLY A 302 -0.48 7.50 14.55
CA GLY A 302 0.25 7.94 13.36
C GLY A 302 -0.68 8.50 12.29
N ILE A 303 -0.10 8.90 11.18
CA ILE A 303 -0.81 9.37 9.99
C ILE A 303 -0.19 8.76 8.75
N ARG A 304 -1.03 8.56 7.74
CA ARG A 304 -0.62 8.16 6.38
C ARG A 304 -1.42 8.96 5.36
N ALA A 305 -0.80 9.30 4.25
CA ALA A 305 -1.46 9.91 3.10
C ALA A 305 -0.88 9.32 1.81
N GLN A 306 -1.72 9.22 0.80
CA GLN A 306 -1.38 8.65 -0.51
C GLN A 306 -1.87 9.57 -1.61
N VAL A 307 -1.08 9.71 -2.65
CA VAL A 307 -1.53 10.10 -3.99
C VAL A 307 -1.32 8.90 -4.92
N LEU A 308 -2.35 8.54 -5.67
CA LEU A 308 -2.32 7.46 -6.65
C LEU A 308 -2.72 8.06 -8.01
N PHE A 309 -1.91 7.81 -9.02
CA PHE A 309 -2.21 8.22 -10.39
C PHE A 309 -2.68 7.01 -11.20
N PHE A 310 -3.79 7.15 -11.91
CA PHE A 310 -4.28 6.21 -12.91
C PHE A 310 -3.58 6.53 -14.23
N LEU A 311 -2.60 5.71 -14.58
CA LEU A 311 -1.67 6.03 -15.67
C LEU A 311 -2.31 5.88 -17.04
N ASP A 312 -3.24 4.97 -17.19
CA ASP A 312 -4.00 4.75 -18.43
C ASP A 312 -4.91 5.92 -18.79
N ASP A 313 -5.50 6.60 -17.78
CA ASP A 313 -6.27 7.83 -17.99
C ASP A 313 -5.38 9.06 -18.06
N LEU A 314 -4.29 9.09 -17.31
CA LEU A 314 -3.38 10.23 -17.28
C LEU A 314 -2.55 10.35 -18.56
N VAL A 315 -2.08 9.22 -19.10
CA VAL A 315 -1.24 9.15 -20.31
C VAL A 315 -1.70 7.98 -21.21
N PRO A 316 -2.91 8.04 -21.77
CA PRO A 316 -3.50 6.92 -22.53
C PRO A 316 -2.69 6.50 -23.76
N ALA A 317 -1.87 7.41 -24.31
CA ALA A 317 -0.97 7.07 -25.41
C ALA A 317 0.10 6.04 -25.05
N LEU A 318 0.46 5.93 -23.77
CA LEU A 318 1.47 4.99 -23.27
C LEU A 318 0.86 3.82 -22.48
N PHE A 319 -0.24 4.08 -21.77
CA PHE A 319 -0.83 3.16 -20.80
C PHE A 319 -2.24 2.68 -21.16
N GLY A 320 -2.90 3.29 -22.15
CA GLY A 320 -4.28 2.94 -22.54
C GLY A 320 -4.45 1.55 -23.16
N GLN A 321 -3.37 0.78 -23.34
CA GLN A 321 -3.40 -0.61 -23.81
C GLN A 321 -2.36 -1.44 -23.08
N PRO A 322 -2.64 -2.69 -22.70
CA PRO A 322 -1.65 -3.61 -22.16
C PRO A 322 -0.46 -3.82 -23.09
N LEU A 323 0.74 -4.11 -22.55
CA LEU A 323 1.96 -4.30 -23.35
C LEU A 323 1.89 -5.48 -24.33
N LEU A 324 1.14 -6.52 -23.98
CA LEU A 324 0.99 -7.77 -24.78
C LEU A 324 -0.44 -7.89 -25.34
N SER A 325 -1.07 -6.78 -25.70
CA SER A 325 -2.36 -6.79 -26.40
C SER A 325 -2.16 -7.28 -27.83
N HIS A 326 -2.67 -8.46 -28.16
CA HIS A 326 -2.75 -9.02 -29.52
C HIS A 326 -4.19 -9.10 -29.98
#